data_3cc5b43a1c37b642d0dbc82b038d533d
#
_entry.id   3cc5b43a1c37b642d0dbc82b038d533d
#
_cell.length_a   1.000
_cell.length_b   1.000
_cell.length_c   1.000
_cell.angle_alpha   90.00
_cell.angle_beta   90.00
_cell.angle_gamma   90.00
#
_symmetry.space_group_name_H-M   'P 1'
#
loop_
_entity.id
_entity.type
_entity.pdbx_description
1 polymer ?
#
loop_
_entity_poly.entity_id
_entity_poly.type
_entity_poly.pdbx_seq_one_letter_code
_entity_poly.pdbx_strand_id
1 'polypeptide(L)'
;MEHLDRLPPMLEPVISRVMHFYWRFSRPATLGARAMVIDGAGRIFLVKHSYVDGWHLPGGGVETGETFLTALMRELAEEGNIRLGATPRLFGIYFNKRVSRRDHVALFIVRDFIQD
;
A
#
# COMPACT_ATOMS: atom_id res chain seq x y z
N MET A 1 -26.66 -10.79 -1.38
CA MET A 1 -26.49 -10.21 -2.73
C MET A 1 -27.48 -10.71 -3.77
N GLU A 2 -28.23 -11.75 -3.43
CA GLU A 2 -29.25 -12.27 -4.33
C GLU A 2 -30.30 -11.22 -4.73
N HIS A 3 -30.63 -10.31 -3.83
CA HIS A 3 -31.61 -9.26 -4.10
C HIS A 3 -31.12 -8.23 -5.14
N LEU A 4 -29.81 -8.10 -5.36
CA LEU A 4 -29.26 -7.20 -6.37
C LEU A 4 -29.49 -7.74 -7.78
N ASP A 5 -29.53 -9.07 -7.93
CA ASP A 5 -29.76 -9.72 -9.22
C ASP A 5 -31.20 -9.52 -9.71
N ARG A 6 -32.10 -9.12 -8.82
CA ARG A 6 -33.50 -8.87 -9.14
C ARG A 6 -33.79 -7.43 -9.54
N LEU A 7 -32.78 -6.55 -9.46
CA LEU A 7 -32.97 -5.16 -9.78
C LEU A 7 -32.93 -4.94 -11.29
N PRO A 8 -33.70 -3.97 -11.81
CA PRO A 8 -33.59 -3.61 -13.21
C PRO A 8 -32.17 -3.17 -13.57
N PRO A 9 -31.66 -3.55 -14.74
CA PRO A 9 -30.29 -3.17 -15.14
C PRO A 9 -30.02 -1.67 -15.11
N MET A 10 -31.04 -0.85 -15.34
CA MET A 10 -30.91 0.61 -15.32
C MET A 10 -30.55 1.17 -13.94
N LEU A 11 -30.83 0.42 -12.86
CA LEU A 11 -30.56 0.83 -11.50
C LEU A 11 -29.17 0.41 -11.02
N GLU A 12 -28.50 -0.53 -11.70
CA GLU A 12 -27.16 -0.98 -11.30
C GLU A 12 -26.14 0.14 -11.21
N PRO A 13 -26.04 1.07 -12.20
CA PRO A 13 -25.07 2.16 -12.10
C PRO A 13 -25.38 3.10 -10.92
N VAL A 14 -26.65 3.33 -10.62
CA VAL A 14 -27.09 4.18 -9.52
C VAL A 14 -26.72 3.52 -8.18
N ILE A 15 -27.03 2.23 -8.05
CA ILE A 15 -26.73 1.46 -6.83
C ILE A 15 -25.24 1.36 -6.63
N SER A 16 -24.47 1.09 -7.68
CA SER A 16 -23.02 1.06 -7.62
C SER A 16 -22.44 2.38 -7.12
N ARG A 17 -22.94 3.51 -7.62
CA ARG A 17 -22.52 4.84 -7.18
C ARG A 17 -22.85 5.08 -5.71
N VAL A 18 -24.05 4.68 -5.27
CA VAL A 18 -24.47 4.82 -3.88
C VAL A 18 -23.60 4.00 -2.97
N MET A 19 -23.29 2.75 -3.36
CA MET A 19 -22.43 1.86 -2.58
C MET A 19 -21.00 2.38 -2.51
N HIS A 20 -20.44 2.87 -3.62
CA HIS A 20 -19.13 3.48 -3.63
C HIS A 20 -19.07 4.72 -2.73
N PHE A 21 -20.11 5.55 -2.78
CA PHE A 21 -20.22 6.71 -1.91
C PHE A 21 -20.29 6.32 -0.44
N TYR A 22 -21.12 5.33 -0.10
CA TYR A 22 -21.23 4.79 1.25
C TYR A 22 -19.88 4.27 1.75
N TRP A 23 -19.20 3.43 0.95
CA TRP A 23 -17.92 2.85 1.31
C TRP A 23 -16.84 3.91 1.49
N ARG A 24 -16.93 4.99 0.75
CA ARG A 24 -15.99 6.10 0.87
C ARG A 24 -16.00 6.73 2.27
N PHE A 25 -17.15 6.78 2.92
CA PHE A 25 -17.32 7.37 4.25
C PHE A 25 -17.28 6.36 5.39
N SER A 26 -17.73 5.13 5.16
CA SER A 26 -17.78 4.08 6.17
C SER A 26 -16.60 3.12 6.11
N ARG A 27 -15.70 3.32 5.15
CA ARG A 27 -14.55 2.48 4.92
C ARG A 27 -13.65 2.45 6.16
N PRO A 28 -13.15 1.26 6.56
CA PRO A 28 -12.14 1.20 7.61
C PRO A 28 -10.85 1.90 7.18
N ALA A 29 -9.90 2.05 8.10
CA ALA A 29 -8.62 2.66 7.80
C ALA A 29 -7.95 1.96 6.61
N THR A 30 -7.31 2.74 5.73
CA THR A 30 -6.46 2.17 4.70
C THR A 30 -5.08 1.94 5.26
N LEU A 31 -4.38 0.96 4.73
CA LEU A 31 -3.07 0.55 5.24
C LEU A 31 -2.06 0.58 4.10
N GLY A 32 -0.86 1.06 4.42
CA GLY A 32 0.28 1.02 3.53
C GLY A 32 1.49 0.42 4.20
N ALA A 33 2.42 -0.09 3.41
CA ALA A 33 3.69 -0.60 3.88
C ALA A 33 4.80 0.04 3.07
N ARG A 34 5.78 0.63 3.76
CA ARG A 34 6.96 1.22 3.14
C ARG A 34 8.21 0.78 3.84
N ALA A 35 9.34 0.85 3.14
CA ALA A 35 10.60 0.44 3.71
C ALA A 35 11.68 1.49 3.50
N MET A 36 12.51 1.66 4.51
CA MET A 36 13.81 2.29 4.38
C MET A 36 14.81 1.16 4.11
N VAL A 37 15.19 1.01 2.84
CA VAL A 37 16.12 -0.03 2.41
C VAL A 37 17.53 0.57 2.44
N ILE A 38 18.38 0.05 3.32
CA ILE A 38 19.69 0.61 3.61
C ILE A 38 20.76 -0.43 3.25
N ASP A 39 21.69 -0.05 2.39
CA ASP A 39 22.79 -0.95 2.01
C ASP A 39 23.97 -0.86 3.00
N GLY A 40 24.98 -1.67 2.74
CA GLY A 40 26.18 -1.72 3.61
C GLY A 40 26.98 -0.43 3.66
N ALA A 41 26.80 0.48 2.72
CA ALA A 41 27.44 1.79 2.70
C ALA A 41 26.58 2.89 3.33
N GLY A 42 25.40 2.52 3.84
CA GLY A 42 24.48 3.50 4.44
C GLY A 42 23.62 4.25 3.42
N ARG A 43 23.60 3.79 2.17
CA ARG A 43 22.77 4.43 1.13
C ARG A 43 21.35 3.91 1.22
N ILE A 44 20.41 4.81 0.93
CA ILE A 44 18.98 4.51 0.99
C ILE A 44 18.43 4.41 -0.43
N PHE A 45 17.68 3.33 -0.69
CA PHE A 45 16.99 3.15 -1.96
C PHE A 45 15.75 4.01 -2.04
N LEU A 46 15.65 4.82 -3.10
CA LEU A 46 14.50 5.69 -3.32
C LEU A 46 13.91 5.43 -4.71
N VAL A 47 12.61 5.65 -4.83
CA VAL A 47 11.85 5.46 -6.06
C VAL A 47 11.35 6.81 -6.55
N LYS A 48 11.41 7.03 -7.86
CA LYS A 48 10.84 8.19 -8.50
C LYS A 48 9.78 7.75 -9.51
N HIS A 49 8.53 8.13 -9.27
CA HIS A 49 7.44 7.84 -10.17
C HIS A 49 7.26 8.97 -11.18
N SER A 50 6.90 8.64 -12.43
CA SER A 50 6.71 9.64 -13.47
C SER A 50 5.49 10.54 -13.25
N TYR A 51 4.55 10.11 -12.42
CA TYR A 51 3.28 10.81 -12.19
C TYR A 51 3.20 11.53 -10.83
N VAL A 52 4.24 11.44 -10.02
CA VAL A 52 4.31 12.08 -8.70
C VAL A 52 5.66 12.75 -8.54
N ASP A 53 5.67 13.99 -8.06
CA ASP A 53 6.91 14.72 -7.84
C ASP A 53 7.72 14.14 -6.69
N GLY A 54 9.03 14.19 -6.85
CA GLY A 54 9.99 13.85 -5.80
C GLY A 54 10.34 12.38 -5.72
N TRP A 55 11.22 12.09 -4.79
CA TRP A 55 11.72 10.76 -4.48
C TRP A 55 10.97 10.21 -3.29
N HIS A 56 10.66 8.92 -3.33
CA HIS A 56 9.86 8.27 -2.31
C HIS A 56 10.53 6.99 -1.82
N LEU A 57 10.26 6.64 -0.57
CA LEU A 57 10.60 5.32 -0.07
C LEU A 57 9.76 4.28 -0.81
N PRO A 58 10.33 3.11 -1.14
CA PRO A 58 9.56 2.06 -1.80
C PRO A 58 8.46 1.53 -0.90
N GLY A 59 7.37 1.11 -1.52
CA GLY A 59 6.21 0.59 -0.82
C GLY A 59 4.91 1.00 -1.50
N GLY A 60 3.82 0.67 -0.88
CA GLY A 60 2.49 0.96 -1.41
C GLY A 60 1.39 0.44 -0.51
N GLY A 61 0.18 0.41 -1.05
CA GLY A 61 -1.00 -0.02 -0.32
C GLY A 61 -1.03 -1.51 -0.03
N VAL A 62 -1.55 -1.85 1.15
CA VAL A 62 -1.82 -3.24 1.51
C VAL A 62 -3.15 -3.62 0.86
N GLU A 63 -3.13 -4.66 0.03
CA GLU A 63 -4.31 -5.15 -0.65
C GLU A 63 -5.07 -6.14 0.23
N THR A 64 -6.35 -6.36 -0.11
CA THR A 64 -7.18 -7.32 0.59
C THR A 64 -6.50 -8.69 0.63
N GLY A 65 -6.41 -9.28 1.83
CA GLY A 65 -5.79 -10.58 2.01
C GLY A 65 -4.29 -10.54 2.22
N GLU A 66 -3.66 -9.36 2.09
CA GLU A 66 -2.23 -9.22 2.36
C GLU A 66 -1.98 -8.79 3.81
N THR A 67 -0.85 -9.24 4.34
CA THR A 67 -0.28 -8.66 5.56
C THR A 67 0.59 -7.47 5.17
N PHE A 68 1.00 -6.65 6.14
CA PHE A 68 1.99 -5.61 5.87
C PHE A 68 3.24 -6.18 5.22
N LEU A 69 3.72 -7.32 5.71
CA LEU A 69 4.95 -7.92 5.21
C LEU A 69 4.80 -8.42 3.77
N THR A 70 3.70 -9.09 3.44
CA THR A 70 3.48 -9.57 2.07
C THR A 70 3.30 -8.41 1.09
N ALA A 71 2.63 -7.34 1.50
CA ALA A 71 2.50 -6.14 0.69
C ALA A 71 3.87 -5.50 0.45
N LEU A 72 4.68 -5.39 1.49
CA LEU A 72 6.03 -4.84 1.38
C LEU A 72 6.89 -5.66 0.44
N MET A 73 6.88 -6.98 0.58
CA MET A 73 7.66 -7.87 -0.27
C MET A 73 7.27 -7.70 -1.74
N ARG A 74 5.98 -7.63 -2.03
CA ARG A 74 5.48 -7.42 -3.39
C ARG A 74 5.96 -6.09 -3.95
N GLU A 75 5.81 -5.01 -3.20
CA GLU A 75 6.21 -3.67 -3.63
C GLU A 75 7.71 -3.56 -3.85
N LEU A 76 8.52 -4.14 -2.97
CA LEU A 76 9.99 -4.13 -3.13
C LEU A 76 10.43 -4.89 -4.37
N ALA A 77 9.78 -6.00 -4.67
CA ALA A 77 10.07 -6.76 -5.89
C ALA A 77 9.69 -5.97 -7.14
N GLU A 78 8.52 -5.35 -7.13
CA GLU A 78 8.02 -4.58 -8.28
C GLU A 78 8.82 -3.31 -8.54
N GLU A 79 9.17 -2.58 -7.49
CA GLU A 79 9.77 -1.26 -7.62
C GLU A 79 11.30 -1.29 -7.73
N GLY A 80 11.95 -2.32 -7.20
CA GLY A 80 13.40 -2.33 -7.15
C GLY A 80 14.08 -3.67 -7.34
N ASN A 81 13.35 -4.71 -7.71
CA ASN A 81 13.89 -6.06 -7.76
C ASN A 81 14.59 -6.46 -6.46
N ILE A 82 14.02 -6.05 -5.35
CA ILE A 82 14.58 -6.29 -4.02
C ILE A 82 13.86 -7.47 -3.38
N ARG A 83 14.64 -8.41 -2.87
CA ARG A 83 14.15 -9.56 -2.11
C ARG A 83 14.73 -9.53 -0.71
N LEU A 84 13.87 -9.75 0.28
CA LEU A 84 14.31 -9.76 1.68
C LEU A 84 15.15 -10.98 1.98
N GLY A 85 16.26 -10.77 2.69
CA GLY A 85 17.11 -11.86 3.20
C GLY A 85 16.75 -12.26 4.62
N ALA A 86 16.01 -11.41 5.32
CA ALA A 86 15.54 -11.66 6.69
C ALA A 86 14.26 -10.85 6.93
N THR A 87 13.54 -11.19 7.99
CA THR A 87 12.36 -10.41 8.41
C THR A 87 12.77 -8.99 8.75
N PRO A 88 12.18 -7.97 8.11
CA PRO A 88 12.53 -6.59 8.39
C PRO A 88 12.03 -6.15 9.76
N ARG A 89 12.66 -5.13 10.30
CA ARG A 89 12.25 -4.54 11.58
C ARG A 89 11.16 -3.50 11.36
N LEU A 90 10.07 -3.60 12.09
CA LEU A 90 9.06 -2.54 12.10
C LEU A 90 9.64 -1.34 12.87
N PHE A 91 9.73 -0.21 12.20
CA PHE A 91 10.22 1.04 12.82
C PHE A 91 9.08 1.79 13.50
N GLY A 92 7.94 1.88 12.82
CA GLY A 92 6.78 2.57 13.37
C GLY A 92 5.60 2.55 12.41
N ILE A 93 4.47 3.04 12.93
CA ILE A 93 3.24 3.21 12.15
C ILE A 93 2.91 4.70 12.17
N TYR A 94 2.66 5.26 11.00
CA TYR A 94 2.47 6.69 10.83
C TYR A 94 1.14 6.98 10.15
N PHE A 95 0.52 8.07 10.55
CA PHE A 95 -0.69 8.56 9.92
C PHE A 95 -0.31 9.33 8.65
N ASN A 96 -0.82 8.87 7.50
CA ASN A 96 -0.56 9.53 6.21
C ASN A 96 -1.73 10.43 5.83
N LYS A 97 -1.76 11.60 6.38
CA LYS A 97 -2.81 12.59 6.20
C LYS A 97 -2.97 13.04 4.74
N ARG A 98 -1.89 13.00 3.95
CA ARG A 98 -1.91 13.44 2.54
C ARG A 98 -2.77 12.55 1.66
N VAL A 99 -2.79 11.25 1.95
CA VAL A 99 -3.58 10.29 1.18
C VAL A 99 -5.03 10.33 1.65
N SER A 100 -5.24 10.20 2.94
CA SER A 100 -6.58 10.16 3.51
C SER A 100 -6.50 10.31 5.02
N ARG A 101 -7.58 10.76 5.63
CA ARG A 101 -7.68 10.83 7.10
C ARG A 101 -7.74 9.45 7.75
N ARG A 102 -7.75 8.38 6.95
CA ARG A 102 -7.82 7.00 7.42
C ARG A 102 -6.60 6.19 7.07
N ASP A 103 -5.63 6.79 6.37
CA ASP A 103 -4.47 6.07 5.89
C ASP A 103 -3.38 5.98 6.94
N HIS A 104 -2.93 4.76 7.22
CA HIS A 104 -1.83 4.48 8.12
C HIS A 104 -0.77 3.67 7.38
N VAL A 105 0.48 4.02 7.59
CA VAL A 105 1.63 3.39 6.92
C VAL A 105 2.54 2.78 7.95
N ALA A 106 2.82 1.49 7.80
CA ALA A 106 3.85 0.81 8.56
C ALA A 106 5.20 1.01 7.85
N LEU A 107 6.16 1.57 8.55
CA LEU A 107 7.51 1.78 8.04
C LEU A 107 8.44 0.72 8.61
N PHE A 108 9.11 0.01 7.70
CA PHE A 108 10.05 -1.04 8.04
C PHE A 108 11.47 -0.61 7.71
N ILE A 109 12.43 -1.15 8.43
CA ILE A 109 13.86 -1.00 8.12
C ILE A 109 14.34 -2.31 7.53
N VAL A 110 14.92 -2.24 6.33
CA VAL A 110 15.41 -3.38 5.57
C VAL A 110 16.91 -3.20 5.36
N ARG A 111 17.72 -4.06 5.98
CA ARG A 111 19.17 -4.04 5.82
C ARG A 111 19.69 -5.32 5.17
N ASP A 112 18.99 -6.43 5.34
CA ASP A 112 19.34 -7.71 4.77
C ASP A 112 18.47 -7.99 3.55
N PHE A 113 19.02 -7.79 2.38
CA PHE A 113 18.29 -7.92 1.12
C PHE A 113 19.23 -8.24 -0.03
N ILE A 114 18.64 -8.74 -1.12
CA ILE A 114 19.33 -8.96 -2.39
C ILE A 114 18.63 -8.11 -3.44
N GLN A 115 19.41 -7.42 -4.24
CA GLN A 115 18.90 -6.63 -5.36
C GLN A 115 19.56 -7.10 -6.65
N ASP A 116 18.76 -7.48 -7.62
CA ASP A 116 19.23 -7.93 -8.92
C ASP A 116 19.39 -6.78 -9.91
#